data_47c21392967b2cf52841b4ccc986249f
#
_entry.id   47c21392967b2cf52841b4ccc986249f
#
_cell.length_a   1.000
_cell.length_b   1.000
_cell.length_c   1.000
_cell.angle_alpha   90.00
_cell.angle_beta   90.00
_cell.angle_gamma   90.00
#
_symmetry.space_group_name_H-M   'P 1'
#
loop_
_entity.id
_entity.type
_entity.pdbx_description
1 polymer ?
#
loop_
_entity_poly.entity_id
_entity_poly.type
_entity_poly.pdbx_seq_one_letter_code
_entity_poly.pdbx_strand_id
1 'polypeptide(L)'
;MTFLADLQELVECQSPSDDLPACLATVNLAVEICSRNLPEPAESRTYGERPVFWWGCEEPEIILLCHLDTVWPTHSYLPLWRQEGDAIFGPGIFDMKAGFLQAMYALKEIPGAFKKVALIGTTDEETGSRASRELITRLAKSAKATLVFESSIEDTVKIGRKGTSMYRILVQGRAAHAGLEPEKGINATTEIAHIALAMAALENHELGTTVVPTMMQSGSTTNTVPALATLDIDARSFLASELERIDAAIRSLQPKHPEAVITITGGINRPPLEHVATAELYEL
;
A
#
# COMPACT_ATOMS: atom_id res chain seq x y z
N MET A 1 -0.36 24.50 23.57
CA MET A 1 -1.14 23.25 23.77
C MET A 1 -0.21 22.07 23.99
N THR A 2 -0.74 20.95 24.46
CA THR A 2 0.04 19.72 24.65
C THR A 2 -0.11 18.82 23.41
N PHE A 3 0.81 17.91 23.21
CA PHE A 3 0.74 16.89 22.14
C PHE A 3 -0.63 16.16 22.09
N LEU A 4 -1.16 15.75 23.26
CA LEU A 4 -2.43 15.05 23.34
C LEU A 4 -3.63 15.93 22.93
N ALA A 5 -3.59 17.22 23.25
CA ALA A 5 -4.66 18.13 22.83
C ALA A 5 -4.65 18.36 21.32
N ASP A 6 -3.46 18.55 20.72
CA ASP A 6 -3.33 18.68 19.26
C ASP A 6 -3.73 17.36 18.56
N LEU A 7 -3.39 16.20 19.15
CA LEU A 7 -3.79 14.90 18.62
C LEU A 7 -5.31 14.73 18.65
N GLN A 8 -5.96 15.08 19.77
CA GLN A 8 -7.40 14.98 19.88
C GLN A 8 -8.11 15.83 18.82
N GLU A 9 -7.70 17.12 18.67
CA GLU A 9 -8.26 17.99 17.63
C GLU A 9 -8.13 17.37 16.23
N LEU A 10 -6.94 16.82 15.91
CA LEU A 10 -6.66 16.25 14.59
C LEU A 10 -7.47 14.97 14.35
N VAL A 11 -7.69 14.15 15.38
CA VAL A 11 -8.48 12.91 15.29
C VAL A 11 -9.97 13.20 15.16
N GLU A 12 -10.48 14.18 15.91
CA GLU A 12 -11.89 14.60 15.86
C GLU A 12 -12.23 15.27 14.51
N CYS A 13 -11.24 15.85 13.82
CA CYS A 13 -11.36 16.28 12.43
C CYS A 13 -11.24 15.06 11.51
N GLN A 14 -12.39 14.42 11.24
CA GLN A 14 -12.44 13.20 10.43
C GLN A 14 -12.02 13.48 8.99
N SER A 15 -11.30 12.53 8.37
CA SER A 15 -10.71 12.69 7.04
C SER A 15 -10.75 11.40 6.22
N PRO A 16 -11.93 10.82 5.95
CA PRO A 16 -12.01 9.66 5.06
C PRO A 16 -11.45 10.01 3.69
N SER A 17 -10.70 9.09 3.10
CA SER A 17 -9.96 9.32 1.84
C SER A 17 -10.86 9.68 0.66
N ASP A 18 -12.12 9.29 0.68
CA ASP A 18 -13.11 9.58 -0.37
C ASP A 18 -13.84 10.93 -0.19
N ASP A 19 -13.63 11.62 0.95
CA ASP A 19 -14.23 12.93 1.26
C ASP A 19 -13.17 14.05 1.14
N LEU A 20 -13.06 14.64 -0.06
CA LEU A 20 -12.12 15.73 -0.33
C LEU A 20 -12.32 16.97 0.56
N PRO A 21 -13.55 17.45 0.83
CA PRO A 21 -13.79 18.52 1.77
C PRO A 21 -13.28 18.22 3.19
N ALA A 22 -13.50 17.00 3.69
CA ALA A 22 -13.03 16.56 5.00
C ALA A 22 -11.49 16.49 5.05
N CYS A 23 -10.86 15.94 4.00
CA CYS A 23 -9.41 15.94 3.84
C CYS A 23 -8.84 17.37 3.85
N LEU A 24 -9.47 18.31 3.14
CA LEU A 24 -9.04 19.73 3.13
C LEU A 24 -9.18 20.38 4.52
N ALA A 25 -10.27 20.11 5.23
CA ALA A 25 -10.46 20.61 6.58
C ALA A 25 -9.36 20.11 7.52
N THR A 26 -9.00 18.84 7.42
CA THR A 26 -7.92 18.23 8.23
C THR A 26 -6.55 18.80 7.89
N VAL A 27 -6.23 19.02 6.60
CA VAL A 27 -4.98 19.68 6.20
C VAL A 27 -4.92 21.11 6.74
N ASN A 28 -6.00 21.88 6.66
CA ASN A 28 -6.05 23.25 7.19
C ASN A 28 -5.87 23.27 8.72
N LEU A 29 -6.51 22.35 9.44
CA LEU A 29 -6.28 22.17 10.87
C LEU A 29 -4.82 21.80 11.18
N ALA A 30 -4.20 20.92 10.41
CA ALA A 30 -2.80 20.58 10.56
C ALA A 30 -1.88 21.80 10.37
N VAL A 31 -2.20 22.70 9.42
CA VAL A 31 -1.51 23.99 9.24
C VAL A 31 -1.66 24.89 10.47
N GLU A 32 -2.86 24.96 11.05
CA GLU A 32 -3.11 25.74 12.29
C GLU A 32 -2.34 25.15 13.48
N ILE A 33 -2.33 23.82 13.64
CA ILE A 33 -1.57 23.13 14.68
C ILE A 33 -0.08 23.41 14.51
N CYS A 34 0.43 23.33 13.27
CA CYS A 34 1.82 23.65 12.96
C CYS A 34 2.18 25.09 13.37
N SER A 35 1.34 26.06 13.02
CA SER A 35 1.56 27.47 13.36
C SER A 35 1.60 27.75 14.87
N ARG A 36 0.98 26.90 15.68
CA ARG A 36 1.04 26.97 17.16
C ARG A 36 2.33 26.36 17.71
N ASN A 37 2.97 25.48 16.96
CA ASN A 37 4.07 24.64 17.45
C ASN A 37 5.42 24.98 16.83
N LEU A 38 5.48 25.43 15.58
CA LEU A 38 6.71 25.75 14.85
C LEU A 38 6.72 27.23 14.46
N PRO A 39 7.90 27.88 14.45
CA PRO A 39 8.00 29.31 14.12
C PRO A 39 7.83 29.59 12.62
N GLU A 40 8.16 28.61 11.76
CA GLU A 40 8.02 28.76 10.31
C GLU A 40 6.64 28.31 9.84
N PRO A 41 6.10 28.97 8.80
CA PRO A 41 4.74 28.68 8.32
C PRO A 41 4.65 27.35 7.60
N ALA A 42 3.53 26.67 7.79
CA ALA A 42 3.09 25.57 6.95
C ALA A 42 2.05 26.05 5.92
N GLU A 43 1.84 25.26 4.89
CA GLU A 43 0.93 25.55 3.79
C GLU A 43 0.02 24.35 3.50
N SER A 44 -1.21 24.67 3.07
CA SER A 44 -2.08 23.71 2.39
C SER A 44 -1.84 23.84 0.89
N ARG A 45 -1.37 22.79 0.25
CA ARG A 45 -1.10 22.71 -1.20
C ARG A 45 -2.04 21.72 -1.86
N THR A 46 -2.12 21.75 -3.19
CA THR A 46 -2.93 20.79 -3.96
C THR A 46 -2.05 20.09 -5.00
N TYR A 47 -2.15 18.75 -5.01
CA TYR A 47 -1.51 17.91 -6.01
C TYR A 47 -2.56 16.98 -6.63
N GLY A 48 -2.75 17.09 -7.96
CA GLY A 48 -3.94 16.60 -8.59
C GLY A 48 -5.17 17.30 -7.99
N GLU A 49 -6.11 16.53 -7.46
CA GLU A 49 -7.29 17.07 -6.75
C GLU A 49 -7.17 16.94 -5.23
N ARG A 50 -6.00 16.53 -4.70
CA ARG A 50 -5.81 16.20 -3.28
C ARG A 50 -5.13 17.32 -2.50
N PRO A 51 -5.65 17.71 -1.34
CA PRO A 51 -4.97 18.62 -0.43
C PRO A 51 -3.78 17.89 0.22
N VAL A 52 -2.69 18.63 0.39
CA VAL A 52 -1.44 18.15 0.98
C VAL A 52 -0.93 19.19 1.97
N PHE A 53 -0.65 18.77 3.19
CA PHE A 53 0.08 19.57 4.16
C PHE A 53 1.54 19.67 3.75
N TRP A 54 2.11 20.88 3.81
CA TRP A 54 3.50 21.14 3.52
C TRP A 54 4.13 22.07 4.56
N TRP A 55 5.24 21.64 5.12
CA TRP A 55 6.13 22.48 5.92
C TRP A 55 7.57 22.22 5.51
N GLY A 56 8.41 23.26 5.38
CA GLY A 56 9.83 23.16 5.10
C GLY A 56 10.23 23.58 3.69
N CYS A 57 11.44 23.18 3.26
CA CYS A 57 12.00 23.64 1.99
C CYS A 57 11.50 22.84 0.77
N GLU A 58 11.65 23.46 -0.42
CA GLU A 58 11.20 22.86 -1.69
C GLU A 58 12.09 21.71 -2.16
N GLU A 59 13.38 21.77 -1.82
CA GLU A 59 14.38 20.75 -2.17
C GLU A 59 14.98 20.18 -0.88
N PRO A 60 14.25 19.31 -0.17
CA PRO A 60 14.68 18.82 1.13
C PRO A 60 15.82 17.81 1.00
N GLU A 61 16.76 17.87 1.96
CA GLU A 61 17.72 16.79 2.19
C GLU A 61 17.05 15.58 2.87
N ILE A 62 16.04 15.84 3.72
CA ILE A 62 15.27 14.82 4.45
C ILE A 62 13.78 15.09 4.30
N ILE A 63 13.02 14.07 3.99
CA ILE A 63 11.56 14.10 3.93
C ILE A 63 11.00 13.35 5.13
N LEU A 64 10.11 14.00 5.87
CA LEU A 64 9.23 13.36 6.85
C LEU A 64 7.88 13.17 6.16
N LEU A 65 7.57 11.94 5.81
CA LEU A 65 6.37 11.60 5.02
C LEU A 65 5.30 11.00 5.92
N CYS A 66 4.12 11.59 5.86
CA CYS A 66 2.94 11.18 6.59
C CYS A 66 1.71 11.22 5.69
N HIS A 67 0.61 10.63 6.15
CA HIS A 67 -0.71 10.88 5.60
C HIS A 67 -1.71 11.33 6.67
N LEU A 68 -2.74 12.03 6.24
CA LEU A 68 -3.77 12.62 7.10
C LEU A 68 -5.17 12.06 6.80
N ASP A 69 -5.31 11.29 5.71
CA ASP A 69 -6.54 10.56 5.40
C ASP A 69 -6.67 9.27 6.22
N THR A 70 -7.87 8.73 6.26
CA THR A 70 -8.18 7.49 6.98
C THR A 70 -9.16 6.63 6.20
N VAL A 71 -9.16 5.31 6.47
CA VAL A 71 -10.14 4.35 5.92
C VAL A 71 -11.55 4.47 6.53
N TRP A 72 -11.72 5.25 7.59
CA TRP A 72 -12.96 5.31 8.37
C TRP A 72 -13.95 6.29 7.74
N PRO A 73 -15.11 5.83 7.24
CA PRO A 73 -16.18 6.73 6.82
C PRO A 73 -16.61 7.66 7.96
N THR A 74 -17.03 8.88 7.63
CA THR A 74 -17.49 9.85 8.62
C THR A 74 -18.56 9.24 9.52
N HIS A 75 -18.41 9.39 10.85
CA HIS A 75 -19.27 8.84 11.90
C HIS A 75 -19.35 7.32 12.01
N SER A 76 -18.51 6.56 11.30
CA SER A 76 -18.47 5.10 11.43
C SER A 76 -17.73 4.61 12.68
N TYR A 77 -16.87 5.44 13.27
CA TYR A 77 -16.12 5.17 14.49
C TYR A 77 -16.53 6.16 15.59
N LEU A 78 -17.17 5.68 16.66
CA LEU A 78 -17.64 6.52 17.76
C LEU A 78 -17.39 5.86 19.11
N PRO A 79 -17.02 6.62 20.17
CA PRO A 79 -16.70 8.04 20.13
C PRO A 79 -15.38 8.29 19.36
N LEU A 80 -15.21 9.46 18.77
CA LEU A 80 -14.01 9.84 18.00
C LEU A 80 -12.74 9.87 18.86
N TRP A 81 -12.90 10.10 20.15
CA TRP A 81 -11.80 10.08 21.12
C TRP A 81 -12.23 9.33 22.37
N ARG A 82 -11.44 8.35 22.78
CA ARG A 82 -11.67 7.57 24.01
C ARG A 82 -10.33 7.24 24.64
N GLN A 83 -10.19 7.49 25.92
CA GLN A 83 -9.01 7.14 26.71
C GLN A 83 -9.36 6.10 27.78
N GLU A 84 -8.54 5.04 27.87
CA GLU A 84 -8.64 3.99 28.87
C GLU A 84 -7.25 3.75 29.47
N GLY A 85 -7.01 4.28 30.66
CA GLY A 85 -5.67 4.30 31.26
C GLY A 85 -4.68 5.06 30.38
N ASP A 86 -3.62 4.39 29.96
CA ASP A 86 -2.59 4.96 29.07
C ASP A 86 -2.90 4.76 27.58
N ALA A 87 -3.95 4.02 27.25
CA ALA A 87 -4.35 3.77 25.87
C ALA A 87 -5.37 4.80 25.37
N ILE A 88 -5.18 5.25 24.12
CA ILE A 88 -6.07 6.21 23.45
C ILE A 88 -6.59 5.56 22.16
N PHE A 89 -7.89 5.70 21.93
CA PHE A 89 -8.59 5.12 20.79
C PHE A 89 -9.31 6.20 19.99
N GLY A 90 -9.20 6.13 18.67
CA GLY A 90 -9.88 7.01 17.73
C GLY A 90 -9.49 6.72 16.29
N PRO A 91 -10.26 7.20 15.29
CA PRO A 91 -9.98 6.94 13.89
C PRO A 91 -8.68 7.60 13.43
N GLY A 92 -7.77 6.81 12.84
CA GLY A 92 -6.50 7.31 12.32
C GLY A 92 -5.46 7.72 13.38
N ILE A 93 -5.64 7.42 14.67
CA ILE A 93 -4.62 7.73 15.69
C ILE A 93 -3.33 7.00 15.34
N PHE A 94 -3.40 5.67 15.23
CA PHE A 94 -2.25 4.81 15.02
C PHE A 94 -1.76 4.85 13.58
N ASP A 95 -2.69 5.02 12.64
CA ASP A 95 -2.48 5.09 11.21
C ASP A 95 -3.14 6.38 10.64
N MET A 96 -2.38 7.53 10.46
CA MET A 96 -1.08 7.72 11.15
C MET A 96 -0.99 9.13 11.76
N LYS A 97 -2.12 9.72 12.23
CA LYS A 97 -2.19 11.10 12.77
C LYS A 97 -1.24 11.32 13.96
N ALA A 98 -1.04 10.30 14.82
CA ALA A 98 -0.05 10.39 15.89
C ALA A 98 1.38 10.48 15.33
N GLY A 99 1.72 9.71 14.30
CA GLY A 99 3.01 9.77 13.62
C GLY A 99 3.28 11.14 13.00
N PHE A 100 2.27 11.74 12.37
CA PHE A 100 2.37 13.11 11.85
C PHE A 100 2.72 14.13 12.94
N LEU A 101 2.04 14.06 14.08
CA LEU A 101 2.34 14.96 15.20
C LEU A 101 3.69 14.66 15.86
N GLN A 102 4.10 13.38 15.95
CA GLN A 102 5.43 13.02 16.43
C GLN A 102 6.51 13.66 15.56
N ALA A 103 6.38 13.60 14.23
CA ALA A 103 7.30 14.26 13.31
C ALA A 103 7.34 15.77 13.54
N MET A 104 6.17 16.42 13.66
CA MET A 104 6.06 17.85 13.91
C MET A 104 6.69 18.26 15.24
N TYR A 105 6.41 17.51 16.31
CA TYR A 105 6.96 17.82 17.63
C TYR A 105 8.47 17.58 17.71
N ALA A 106 9.01 16.58 17.00
CA ALA A 106 10.45 16.37 16.91
C ALA A 106 11.15 17.55 16.22
N LEU A 107 10.53 18.20 15.23
CA LEU A 107 11.09 19.37 14.55
C LEU A 107 11.26 20.58 15.47
N LYS A 108 10.51 20.69 16.56
CA LYS A 108 10.68 21.75 17.58
C LYS A 108 12.05 21.70 18.24
N GLU A 109 12.62 20.51 18.35
CA GLU A 109 13.91 20.26 19.01
C GLU A 109 15.11 20.43 18.06
N ILE A 110 14.84 20.71 16.74
CA ILE A 110 15.89 20.77 15.72
C ILE A 110 15.93 22.17 15.08
N PRO A 111 16.68 23.13 15.66
CA PRO A 111 16.79 24.47 15.10
C PRO A 111 17.33 24.47 13.66
N GLY A 112 16.63 25.20 12.78
CA GLY A 112 17.03 25.32 11.37
C GLY A 112 16.63 24.16 10.47
N ALA A 113 15.87 23.19 10.97
CA ALA A 113 15.34 22.07 10.19
C ALA A 113 14.57 22.54 8.94
N PHE A 114 13.84 23.68 9.03
CA PHE A 114 13.06 24.27 7.93
C PHE A 114 13.85 24.43 6.61
N LYS A 115 15.17 24.66 6.69
CA LYS A 115 16.03 24.87 5.52
C LYS A 115 16.45 23.57 4.80
N LYS A 116 16.26 22.42 5.44
CA LYS A 116 16.78 21.13 4.97
C LYS A 116 15.77 20.00 4.99
N VAL A 117 14.68 20.19 5.68
CA VAL A 117 13.64 19.18 5.90
C VAL A 117 12.34 19.64 5.29
N ALA A 118 11.56 18.70 4.76
CA ALA A 118 10.14 18.89 4.49
C ALA A 118 9.31 17.88 5.28
N LEU A 119 8.29 18.35 6.00
CA LEU A 119 7.22 17.53 6.54
C LEU A 119 6.03 17.60 5.59
N ILE A 120 5.61 16.45 5.09
CA ILE A 120 4.54 16.31 4.09
C ILE A 120 3.46 15.40 4.64
N GLY A 121 2.22 15.87 4.62
CA GLY A 121 1.02 15.10 4.95
C GLY A 121 0.11 14.96 3.74
N THR A 122 0.05 13.78 3.13
CA THR A 122 -0.83 13.49 1.98
C THR A 122 -2.24 13.11 2.43
N THR A 123 -3.20 13.03 1.50
CA THR A 123 -4.59 12.67 1.79
C THR A 123 -5.14 11.62 0.84
N ASP A 124 -4.28 10.75 0.32
CA ASP A 124 -4.65 9.67 -0.60
C ASP A 124 -3.82 8.39 -0.39
N GLU A 125 -3.16 8.24 0.77
CA GLU A 125 -2.35 7.05 1.06
C GLU A 125 -3.22 5.79 1.09
N GLU A 126 -4.32 5.82 1.80
CA GLU A 126 -5.26 4.71 1.99
C GLU A 126 -5.91 4.21 0.68
N THR A 127 -5.84 5.05 -0.36
CA THR A 127 -6.28 4.71 -1.73
C THR A 127 -5.12 4.43 -2.70
N GLY A 128 -3.88 4.33 -2.17
CA GLY A 128 -2.67 3.96 -2.90
C GLY A 128 -1.91 5.13 -3.51
N SER A 129 -2.01 6.32 -2.94
CA SER A 129 -1.22 7.53 -3.26
C SER A 129 -1.24 7.89 -4.75
N ARG A 130 -2.38 7.80 -5.40
CA ARG A 130 -2.47 7.96 -6.86
C ARG A 130 -2.17 9.38 -7.31
N ALA A 131 -2.66 10.38 -6.58
CA ALA A 131 -2.45 11.78 -6.87
C ALA A 131 -1.11 12.28 -6.32
N SER A 132 -0.72 11.85 -5.10
CA SER A 132 0.52 12.28 -4.45
C SER A 132 1.78 11.55 -4.92
N ARG A 133 1.65 10.44 -5.65
CA ARG A 133 2.77 9.59 -6.11
C ARG A 133 3.86 10.37 -6.84
N GLU A 134 3.49 11.23 -7.77
CA GLU A 134 4.46 12.00 -8.56
C GLU A 134 5.25 12.96 -7.66
N LEU A 135 4.58 13.66 -6.75
CA LEU A 135 5.20 14.52 -5.75
C LEU A 135 6.20 13.73 -4.90
N ILE A 136 5.75 12.64 -4.27
CA ILE A 136 6.57 11.79 -3.40
C ILE A 136 7.79 11.27 -4.16
N THR A 137 7.58 10.74 -5.39
CA THR A 137 8.66 10.19 -6.20
C THR A 137 9.69 11.25 -6.58
N ARG A 138 9.24 12.44 -6.97
CA ARG A 138 10.13 13.55 -7.33
C ARG A 138 11.01 13.96 -6.16
N LEU A 139 10.40 14.15 -4.99
CA LEU A 139 11.13 14.58 -3.79
C LEU A 139 12.07 13.49 -3.27
N ALA A 140 11.61 12.25 -3.20
CA ALA A 140 12.41 11.11 -2.71
C ALA A 140 13.65 10.85 -3.58
N LYS A 141 13.60 11.13 -4.89
CA LYS A 141 14.76 11.00 -5.79
C LYS A 141 15.87 12.02 -5.51
N SER A 142 15.53 13.18 -4.98
CA SER A 142 16.50 14.26 -4.69
C SER A 142 16.93 14.30 -3.22
N ALA A 143 16.13 13.73 -2.33
CA ALA A 143 16.45 13.68 -0.91
C ALA A 143 17.47 12.59 -0.58
N LYS A 144 18.24 12.80 0.50
CA LYS A 144 19.16 11.81 1.07
C LYS A 144 18.41 10.72 1.84
N ALA A 145 17.29 11.08 2.48
CA ALA A 145 16.47 10.17 3.25
C ALA A 145 14.98 10.55 3.20
N THR A 146 14.11 9.54 3.24
CA THR A 146 12.69 9.67 3.48
C THR A 146 12.31 8.84 4.69
N LEU A 147 11.83 9.49 5.74
CA LEU A 147 11.34 8.87 6.97
C LEU A 147 9.81 8.85 6.92
N VAL A 148 9.23 7.66 6.96
CA VAL A 148 7.77 7.45 6.94
C VAL A 148 7.30 7.17 8.34
N PHE A 149 6.40 8.00 8.87
CA PHE A 149 5.96 7.96 10.28
C PHE A 149 4.74 7.05 10.49
N GLU A 150 4.69 5.96 9.73
CA GLU A 150 3.70 4.89 9.90
C GLU A 150 3.86 4.15 11.22
N SER A 151 2.81 3.44 11.59
CA SER A 151 2.80 2.62 12.79
C SER A 151 3.96 1.62 12.83
N SER A 152 4.66 1.57 13.97
CA SER A 152 5.71 0.56 14.23
C SER A 152 5.11 -0.72 14.81
N ILE A 153 5.92 -1.79 14.83
CA ILE A 153 5.63 -3.04 15.52
C ILE A 153 6.66 -3.15 16.66
N GLU A 154 6.20 -3.26 17.90
CA GLU A 154 7.07 -3.49 19.07
C GLU A 154 8.26 -2.51 19.15
N ASP A 155 7.99 -1.21 18.97
CA ASP A 155 9.00 -0.14 19.01
C ASP A 155 10.16 -0.29 18.02
N THR A 156 9.95 -1.00 16.92
CA THR A 156 10.96 -1.22 15.87
C THR A 156 10.80 -0.26 14.71
N VAL A 157 11.89 -0.04 13.96
CA VAL A 157 11.88 0.67 12.68
C VAL A 157 11.78 -0.33 11.53
N LYS A 158 10.86 -0.11 10.62
CA LYS A 158 10.72 -0.95 9.40
C LYS A 158 11.76 -0.50 8.37
N ILE A 159 12.77 -1.34 8.14
CA ILE A 159 13.85 -1.09 7.18
C ILE A 159 13.70 -1.89 5.88
N GLY A 160 12.63 -2.64 5.73
CA GLY A 160 12.30 -3.40 4.53
C GLY A 160 10.80 -3.64 4.41
N ARG A 161 10.32 -3.73 3.18
CA ARG A 161 8.93 -4.04 2.86
C ARG A 161 8.88 -4.94 1.63
N LYS A 162 8.08 -6.01 1.69
CA LYS A 162 7.83 -6.82 0.51
C LYS A 162 7.12 -6.00 -0.57
N GLY A 163 7.61 -6.10 -1.79
CA GLY A 163 6.87 -5.71 -2.98
C GLY A 163 5.75 -6.69 -3.25
N THR A 164 4.81 -6.31 -4.10
CA THR A 164 3.61 -7.09 -4.42
C THR A 164 3.40 -7.21 -5.91
N SER A 165 2.96 -8.39 -6.34
CA SER A 165 2.51 -8.67 -7.70
C SER A 165 1.17 -9.37 -7.64
N MET A 166 0.24 -8.97 -8.49
CA MET A 166 -1.08 -9.57 -8.56
C MET A 166 -1.39 -10.00 -9.99
N TYR A 167 -1.84 -11.22 -10.15
CA TYR A 167 -2.16 -11.78 -11.45
C TYR A 167 -3.53 -12.43 -11.44
N ARG A 168 -4.19 -12.33 -12.58
CA ARG A 168 -5.36 -13.15 -12.92
C ARG A 168 -5.05 -13.95 -14.16
N ILE A 169 -5.21 -15.26 -14.06
CA ILE A 169 -5.05 -16.21 -15.14
C ILE A 169 -6.44 -16.72 -15.54
N LEU A 170 -6.78 -16.58 -16.81
CA LEU A 170 -7.96 -17.14 -17.41
C LEU A 170 -7.55 -18.30 -18.32
N VAL A 171 -8.14 -19.48 -18.13
CA VAL A 171 -8.02 -20.61 -19.01
C VAL A 171 -9.30 -20.79 -19.79
N GLN A 172 -9.18 -20.82 -21.11
CA GLN A 172 -10.25 -21.16 -22.05
C GLN A 172 -10.00 -22.54 -22.65
N GLY A 173 -10.92 -23.44 -22.43
CA GLY A 173 -10.98 -24.76 -23.02
C GLY A 173 -12.20 -24.91 -23.92
N ARG A 174 -12.80 -26.10 -23.91
CA ARG A 174 -14.00 -26.43 -24.74
C ARG A 174 -14.96 -27.29 -23.94
N ALA A 175 -16.24 -26.88 -23.92
CA ALA A 175 -17.28 -27.66 -23.27
C ALA A 175 -17.59 -28.95 -24.05
N ALA A 176 -17.92 -30.01 -23.32
CA ALA A 176 -18.48 -31.27 -23.87
C ALA A 176 -19.30 -31.96 -22.79
N HIS A 177 -20.11 -32.94 -23.15
CA HIS A 177 -20.86 -33.73 -22.18
C HIS A 177 -19.89 -34.68 -21.41
N ALA A 178 -19.82 -34.51 -20.09
CA ALA A 178 -18.80 -35.20 -19.27
C ALA A 178 -18.93 -36.74 -19.27
N GLY A 179 -20.12 -37.28 -19.54
CA GLY A 179 -20.36 -38.72 -19.57
C GLY A 179 -20.49 -39.35 -20.94
N LEU A 180 -20.75 -38.55 -21.99
CA LEU A 180 -20.99 -39.09 -23.34
C LEU A 180 -19.81 -38.86 -24.27
N GLU A 181 -19.20 -37.68 -24.25
CA GLU A 181 -18.16 -37.29 -25.20
C GLU A 181 -17.08 -36.43 -24.51
N PRO A 182 -16.54 -36.86 -23.34
CA PRO A 182 -15.55 -36.07 -22.60
C PRO A 182 -14.29 -35.78 -23.41
N GLU A 183 -13.91 -36.68 -24.31
CA GLU A 183 -12.73 -36.54 -25.19
C GLU A 183 -12.86 -35.40 -26.22
N LYS A 184 -14.07 -34.91 -26.50
CA LYS A 184 -14.28 -33.72 -27.33
C LYS A 184 -14.10 -32.41 -26.55
N GLY A 185 -14.07 -32.48 -25.23
CA GLY A 185 -13.88 -31.37 -24.36
C GLY A 185 -12.41 -31.03 -24.13
N ILE A 186 -12.14 -29.79 -23.68
CA ILE A 186 -10.85 -29.34 -23.15
C ILE A 186 -11.15 -28.82 -21.75
N ASN A 187 -10.69 -29.55 -20.74
CA ASN A 187 -11.08 -29.32 -19.35
C ASN A 187 -10.28 -28.18 -18.72
N ALA A 188 -10.90 -26.99 -18.64
CA ALA A 188 -10.29 -25.81 -18.02
C ALA A 188 -10.00 -26.00 -16.53
N THR A 189 -10.79 -26.83 -15.81
CA THR A 189 -10.51 -27.14 -14.38
C THR A 189 -9.20 -27.89 -14.20
N THR A 190 -8.93 -28.88 -15.04
CA THR A 190 -7.69 -29.65 -14.98
C THR A 190 -6.49 -28.76 -15.32
N GLU A 191 -6.61 -27.94 -16.34
CA GLU A 191 -5.55 -26.97 -16.72
C GLU A 191 -5.25 -26.00 -15.58
N ILE A 192 -6.27 -25.35 -15.02
CA ILE A 192 -6.07 -24.34 -13.96
C ILE A 192 -5.52 -24.97 -12.66
N ALA A 193 -5.89 -26.21 -12.35
CA ALA A 193 -5.35 -26.93 -11.19
C ALA A 193 -3.85 -27.19 -11.33
N HIS A 194 -3.39 -27.58 -12.53
CA HIS A 194 -1.96 -27.73 -12.81
C HIS A 194 -1.22 -26.40 -12.68
N ILE A 195 -1.80 -25.31 -13.19
CA ILE A 195 -1.23 -23.98 -13.09
C ILE A 195 -1.13 -23.57 -11.61
N ALA A 196 -2.17 -23.76 -10.81
CA ALA A 196 -2.16 -23.41 -9.40
C ALA A 196 -1.02 -24.12 -8.64
N LEU A 197 -0.82 -25.42 -8.86
CA LEU A 197 0.28 -26.17 -8.25
C LEU A 197 1.65 -25.70 -8.73
N ALA A 198 1.78 -25.39 -10.03
CA ALA A 198 3.04 -24.87 -10.58
C ALA A 198 3.37 -23.49 -10.01
N MET A 199 2.37 -22.64 -9.78
CA MET A 199 2.55 -21.30 -9.19
C MET A 199 2.96 -21.39 -7.71
N ALA A 200 2.28 -22.21 -6.93
CA ALA A 200 2.67 -22.45 -5.54
C ALA A 200 4.11 -22.97 -5.38
N ALA A 201 4.60 -23.73 -6.35
CA ALA A 201 5.97 -24.23 -6.34
C ALA A 201 7.05 -23.16 -6.64
N LEU A 202 6.66 -21.93 -7.02
CA LEU A 202 7.58 -20.80 -7.24
C LEU A 202 7.99 -20.10 -5.94
N GLU A 203 7.39 -20.45 -4.80
CA GLU A 203 7.77 -19.91 -3.50
C GLU A 203 9.24 -20.13 -3.17
N ASN A 204 9.83 -19.16 -2.49
CA ASN A 204 11.20 -19.27 -1.97
C ASN A 204 11.22 -18.66 -0.56
N HIS A 205 11.01 -19.50 0.43
CA HIS A 205 10.94 -19.07 1.83
C HIS A 205 12.28 -18.52 2.36
N GLU A 206 13.42 -18.99 1.84
CA GLU A 206 14.74 -18.49 2.24
C GLU A 206 14.93 -17.03 1.83
N LEU A 207 14.34 -16.61 0.71
CA LEU A 207 14.33 -15.23 0.23
C LEU A 207 13.08 -14.45 0.68
N GLY A 208 12.24 -15.07 1.51
CA GLY A 208 10.97 -14.46 1.96
C GLY A 208 9.94 -14.29 0.84
N THR A 209 10.08 -15.05 -0.25
CA THR A 209 9.17 -14.99 -1.41
C THR A 209 7.98 -15.91 -1.22
N THR A 210 6.78 -15.36 -1.35
CA THR A 210 5.51 -16.10 -1.32
C THR A 210 4.77 -15.97 -2.64
N VAL A 211 4.13 -17.06 -3.09
CA VAL A 211 3.30 -17.09 -4.30
C VAL A 211 2.03 -17.88 -3.99
N VAL A 212 0.97 -17.18 -3.69
CA VAL A 212 -0.26 -17.77 -3.16
C VAL A 212 -1.37 -17.71 -4.19
N PRO A 213 -1.84 -18.86 -4.72
CA PRO A 213 -3.13 -18.96 -5.41
C PRO A 213 -4.25 -18.61 -4.43
N THR A 214 -4.95 -17.49 -4.64
CA THR A 214 -5.89 -16.95 -3.65
C THR A 214 -7.36 -17.22 -3.96
N MET A 215 -7.73 -17.17 -5.25
CA MET A 215 -9.09 -17.45 -5.70
C MET A 215 -9.05 -18.33 -6.94
N MET A 216 -9.86 -19.38 -6.96
CA MET A 216 -10.01 -20.26 -8.11
C MET A 216 -11.49 -20.53 -8.37
N GLN A 217 -11.91 -20.35 -9.63
CA GLN A 217 -13.28 -20.63 -10.04
C GLN A 217 -13.29 -21.42 -11.34
N SER A 218 -14.14 -22.43 -11.45
CA SER A 218 -14.30 -23.24 -12.66
C SER A 218 -15.62 -23.99 -12.68
N GLY A 219 -16.17 -24.17 -13.89
CA GLY A 219 -17.37 -24.94 -14.12
C GLY A 219 -18.65 -24.25 -13.64
N SER A 220 -19.79 -24.72 -14.14
CA SER A 220 -21.14 -24.23 -13.77
C SER A 220 -22.15 -25.37 -13.57
N THR A 221 -21.84 -26.57 -14.09
CA THR A 221 -22.71 -27.74 -14.02
C THR A 221 -21.90 -29.02 -13.82
N THR A 222 -22.48 -30.04 -13.21
CA THR A 222 -21.78 -31.28 -12.84
C THR A 222 -21.59 -32.27 -13.99
N ASN A 223 -22.32 -32.10 -15.10
CA ASN A 223 -22.31 -33.02 -16.23
C ASN A 223 -21.64 -32.45 -17.49
N THR A 224 -20.92 -31.34 -17.36
CA THR A 224 -20.25 -30.67 -18.49
C THR A 224 -18.76 -30.51 -18.19
N VAL A 225 -17.92 -30.82 -19.18
CA VAL A 225 -16.48 -30.48 -19.14
C VAL A 225 -16.35 -28.96 -19.11
N PRO A 226 -15.73 -28.36 -18.08
CA PRO A 226 -15.66 -26.92 -17.96
C PRO A 226 -14.83 -26.27 -19.08
N ALA A 227 -15.41 -25.26 -19.74
CA ALA A 227 -14.74 -24.50 -20.79
C ALA A 227 -13.98 -23.27 -20.26
N LEU A 228 -14.27 -22.83 -19.03
CA LEU A 228 -13.65 -21.65 -18.45
C LEU A 228 -13.20 -21.92 -17.01
N ALA A 229 -12.02 -21.42 -16.69
CA ALA A 229 -11.53 -21.37 -15.31
C ALA A 229 -10.69 -20.10 -15.08
N THR A 230 -10.70 -19.58 -13.86
CA THR A 230 -9.91 -18.43 -13.44
C THR A 230 -9.12 -18.73 -12.18
N LEU A 231 -7.94 -18.12 -12.06
CA LEU A 231 -7.06 -18.19 -10.90
C LEU A 231 -6.51 -16.80 -10.60
N ASP A 232 -6.68 -16.32 -9.37
CA ASP A 232 -6.01 -15.13 -8.89
C ASP A 232 -4.82 -15.53 -8.02
N ILE A 233 -3.71 -14.78 -8.16
CA ILE A 233 -2.45 -15.03 -7.48
C ILE A 233 -1.97 -13.73 -6.82
N ASP A 234 -1.59 -13.81 -5.54
CA ASP A 234 -0.84 -12.79 -4.81
C ASP A 234 0.60 -13.28 -4.63
N ALA A 235 1.57 -12.55 -5.17
CA ALA A 235 2.99 -12.86 -5.01
C ALA A 235 3.71 -11.69 -4.32
N ARG A 236 4.55 -12.01 -3.33
CA ARG A 236 5.28 -11.01 -2.54
C ARG A 236 6.72 -11.42 -2.31
N SER A 237 7.65 -10.46 -2.39
CA SER A 237 9.05 -10.68 -2.04
C SER A 237 9.71 -9.41 -1.52
N PHE A 238 10.78 -9.56 -0.71
CA PHE A 238 11.67 -8.47 -0.33
C PHE A 238 12.64 -8.08 -1.44
N LEU A 239 12.76 -8.88 -2.51
CA LEU A 239 13.69 -8.68 -3.61
C LEU A 239 12.95 -8.40 -4.92
N ALA A 240 13.34 -7.34 -5.63
CA ALA A 240 12.80 -7.01 -6.95
C ALA A 240 13.08 -8.13 -7.97
N SER A 241 14.27 -8.72 -7.93
CA SER A 241 14.66 -9.83 -8.80
C SER A 241 13.77 -11.07 -8.66
N GLU A 242 13.26 -11.34 -7.45
CA GLU A 242 12.31 -12.43 -7.22
C GLU A 242 10.94 -12.13 -7.83
N LEU A 243 10.44 -10.87 -7.72
CA LEU A 243 9.19 -10.48 -8.38
C LEU A 243 9.31 -10.57 -9.90
N GLU A 244 10.46 -10.19 -10.47
CA GLU A 244 10.75 -10.32 -11.90
C GLU A 244 10.83 -11.80 -12.33
N ARG A 245 11.47 -12.65 -11.53
CA ARG A 245 11.52 -14.11 -11.75
C ARG A 245 10.11 -14.70 -11.80
N ILE A 246 9.25 -14.33 -10.85
CA ILE A 246 7.86 -14.80 -10.80
C ILE A 246 7.06 -14.27 -12.00
N ASP A 247 7.19 -12.98 -12.34
CA ASP A 247 6.51 -12.39 -13.51
C ASP A 247 6.90 -13.13 -14.80
N ALA A 248 8.18 -13.39 -15.00
CA ALA A 248 8.67 -14.14 -16.15
C ALA A 248 8.13 -15.57 -16.17
N ALA A 249 8.12 -16.26 -15.02
CA ALA A 249 7.58 -17.61 -14.92
C ALA A 249 6.08 -17.67 -15.24
N ILE A 250 5.28 -16.72 -14.71
CA ILE A 250 3.86 -16.64 -14.98
C ILE A 250 3.61 -16.37 -16.46
N ARG A 251 4.32 -15.40 -17.07
CA ARG A 251 4.15 -15.07 -18.50
C ARG A 251 4.61 -16.15 -19.45
N SER A 252 5.47 -17.05 -19.00
CA SER A 252 5.93 -18.21 -19.78
C SER A 252 5.01 -19.42 -19.72
N LEU A 253 3.91 -19.36 -18.96
CA LEU A 253 2.96 -20.46 -18.84
C LEU A 253 2.44 -20.93 -20.18
N GLN A 254 2.47 -22.25 -20.36
CA GLN A 254 1.87 -22.90 -21.50
C GLN A 254 0.80 -23.90 -21.02
N PRO A 255 -0.33 -24.01 -21.72
CA PRO A 255 -1.32 -25.02 -21.39
C PRO A 255 -0.77 -26.43 -21.66
N LYS A 256 -1.23 -27.42 -20.91
CA LYS A 256 -0.94 -28.83 -21.20
C LYS A 256 -1.66 -29.32 -22.42
N HIS A 257 -2.92 -28.92 -22.59
CA HIS A 257 -3.67 -29.25 -23.80
C HIS A 257 -3.37 -28.22 -24.89
N PRO A 258 -2.92 -28.63 -26.09
CA PRO A 258 -2.43 -27.71 -27.14
C PRO A 258 -3.48 -26.72 -27.68
N GLU A 259 -4.76 -27.04 -27.55
CA GLU A 259 -5.85 -26.16 -27.97
C GLU A 259 -6.42 -25.31 -26.82
N ALA A 260 -5.97 -25.45 -25.57
CA ALA A 260 -6.35 -24.56 -24.50
C ALA A 260 -5.66 -23.20 -24.66
N VAL A 261 -6.33 -22.14 -24.25
CA VAL A 261 -5.79 -20.78 -24.33
C VAL A 261 -5.65 -20.22 -22.93
N ILE A 262 -4.46 -19.70 -22.61
CA ILE A 262 -4.17 -19.00 -21.35
C ILE A 262 -4.10 -17.50 -21.63
N THR A 263 -4.86 -16.73 -20.87
CA THR A 263 -4.77 -15.26 -20.86
C THR A 263 -4.34 -14.79 -19.47
N ILE A 264 -3.29 -13.98 -19.39
CA ILE A 264 -2.72 -13.47 -18.14
C ILE A 264 -2.88 -11.96 -18.09
N THR A 265 -3.47 -11.47 -17.01
CA THR A 265 -3.58 -10.04 -16.70
C THR A 265 -2.94 -9.75 -15.34
N GLY A 266 -2.60 -8.47 -15.10
CA GLY A 266 -1.86 -8.08 -13.89
C GLY A 266 -0.36 -8.04 -14.09
N GLY A 267 0.39 -8.04 -13.00
CA GLY A 267 1.83 -7.89 -12.99
C GLY A 267 2.37 -7.37 -11.65
N ILE A 268 3.59 -6.87 -11.67
CA ILE A 268 4.22 -6.22 -10.51
C ILE A 268 3.48 -4.92 -10.21
N ASN A 269 2.91 -4.84 -9.01
CA ASN A 269 2.09 -3.70 -8.55
C ASN A 269 2.95 -2.68 -7.80
N ARG A 270 3.76 -3.15 -6.83
CA ARG A 270 4.66 -2.33 -6.02
C ARG A 270 6.04 -2.96 -5.93
N PRO A 271 7.11 -2.20 -6.17
CA PRO A 271 8.47 -2.69 -5.91
C PRO A 271 8.67 -2.91 -4.40
N PRO A 272 9.59 -3.76 -3.98
CA PRO A 272 9.99 -3.90 -2.59
C PRO A 272 10.79 -2.69 -2.12
N LEU A 273 10.79 -2.46 -0.80
CA LEU A 273 11.85 -1.71 -0.12
C LEU A 273 12.87 -2.74 0.35
N GLU A 274 13.96 -2.87 -0.38
CA GLU A 274 15.03 -3.81 -0.04
C GLU A 274 15.89 -3.30 1.11
N HIS A 275 16.32 -4.17 2.00
CA HIS A 275 17.16 -3.81 3.16
C HIS A 275 18.41 -3.01 2.78
N VAL A 276 19.04 -3.33 1.64
CA VAL A 276 20.24 -2.64 1.17
C VAL A 276 19.99 -1.14 0.93
N ALA A 277 18.77 -0.76 0.55
CA ALA A 277 18.43 0.63 0.29
C ALA A 277 18.34 1.50 1.56
N THR A 278 18.21 0.87 2.73
CA THR A 278 18.02 1.55 4.02
C THR A 278 19.18 1.30 5.00
N ALA A 279 20.15 0.46 4.64
CA ALA A 279 21.21 0.00 5.53
C ALA A 279 22.04 1.17 6.11
N GLU A 280 22.51 2.09 5.27
CA GLU A 280 23.31 3.25 5.74
C GLU A 280 22.51 4.15 6.70
N LEU A 281 21.22 4.36 6.43
CA LEU A 281 20.35 5.19 7.27
C LEU A 281 20.08 4.52 8.62
N TYR A 282 20.02 3.20 8.65
CA TYR A 282 19.77 2.44 9.87
C TYR A 282 20.97 2.37 10.80
N GLU A 283 22.20 2.46 10.28
CA GLU A 283 23.44 2.44 11.05
C GLU A 283 23.76 3.81 11.69
N LEU A 284 23.04 4.89 11.33
CA LEU A 284 23.17 6.23 11.92
C LEU A 284 22.44 6.33 13.26
#